data_99ce4c397e2f6ddaf07805bb908ab7b8
#
_entry.id   99ce4c397e2f6ddaf07805bb908ab7b8
#
_cell.length_a   1.000
_cell.length_b   1.000
_cell.length_c   1.000
_cell.angle_alpha   90.00
_cell.angle_beta   90.00
_cell.angle_gamma   90.00
#
_symmetry.space_group_name_H-M   'P 1'
#
loop_
_entity.id
_entity.type
_entity.pdbx_description
1 polymer ?
#
loop_
_entity_poly.entity_id
_entity_poly.type
_entity_poly.pdbx_seq_one_letter_code
_entity_poly.pdbx_strand_id
1 'polypeptide(L)'
;MTTKVWVGGTGSFDDPNEWSPGGAPGPGDVAIIQIGEATVSMQKLDGFELQLQSEASVLDISDVQFGTHFILSVPPGPGGTATLNATGFNANFGLVEVVSPSGPPEFAPPFTINMSDLAPSADCAGAPAVFLNKGTILVESGQPFAIVAQSPDAVLINNGLMHLDASFMQADIGVAVQGAGTIETGHPITPAASALLLASIPSVEFGGAVGGGQDLFINGVAHVQLDKPSQFHALIHGFEPNPSPSYVDSFYQPEIILENAPVTSYTVSHDVLSLWDGSNLVAQLRFTDFAYTKDNFLVSTSGTTTTVEPQGTLTPIGTPPAHAADHVLV
;
A
#
# COMPACT_ATOMS: atom_id res chain seq x y z
N MET A 1 -16.78 22.50 12.53
CA MET A 1 -16.56 21.82 11.25
C MET A 1 -16.94 22.79 10.15
N THR A 2 -16.01 23.32 9.42
CA THR A 2 -16.24 24.26 8.32
C THR A 2 -15.68 23.66 7.05
N THR A 3 -16.40 23.77 5.96
CA THR A 3 -15.87 23.38 4.65
C THR A 3 -15.09 24.54 4.07
N LYS A 4 -13.83 24.31 3.72
CA LYS A 4 -12.92 25.24 3.08
C LYS A 4 -12.64 24.77 1.66
N VAL A 5 -12.90 25.61 0.66
CA VAL A 5 -12.67 25.28 -0.74
C VAL A 5 -11.49 26.10 -1.25
N TRP A 6 -10.52 25.44 -1.85
CA TRP A 6 -9.40 26.08 -2.54
C TRP A 6 -9.91 26.88 -3.75
N VAL A 7 -9.57 28.14 -3.79
CA VAL A 7 -9.99 29.05 -4.88
C VAL A 7 -8.83 29.58 -5.69
N GLY A 8 -7.60 29.25 -5.25
CA GLY A 8 -6.35 29.60 -5.93
C GLY A 8 -6.03 28.72 -7.13
N GLY A 9 -5.04 29.10 -7.88
CA GLY A 9 -4.39 28.26 -8.88
C GLY A 9 -3.27 27.46 -8.25
N THR A 10 -2.06 28.03 -8.19
CA THR A 10 -0.91 27.49 -7.48
C THR A 10 -0.56 28.43 -6.32
N GLY A 11 -0.45 27.89 -5.11
CA GLY A 11 -0.21 28.75 -3.94
C GLY A 11 0.10 27.98 -2.65
N SER A 12 0.28 28.72 -1.55
CA SER A 12 0.52 28.14 -0.24
C SER A 12 -0.78 27.68 0.41
N PHE A 13 -0.79 26.46 0.92
CA PHE A 13 -1.92 25.88 1.65
C PHE A 13 -2.34 26.76 2.86
N ASP A 14 -1.38 27.49 3.45
CA ASP A 14 -1.63 28.34 4.61
C ASP A 14 -2.07 29.75 4.27
N ASP A 15 -2.07 30.16 3.01
CA ASP A 15 -2.55 31.47 2.64
C ASP A 15 -4.07 31.54 2.85
N PRO A 16 -4.55 32.36 3.80
CA PRO A 16 -5.98 32.44 4.09
C PRO A 16 -6.82 32.99 2.93
N ASN A 17 -6.17 33.62 1.94
CA ASN A 17 -6.87 34.17 0.77
C ASN A 17 -7.12 33.12 -0.31
N GLU A 18 -6.41 32.01 -0.26
CA GLU A 18 -6.58 30.89 -1.21
C GLU A 18 -7.76 29.98 -0.85
N TRP A 19 -8.45 30.26 0.27
CA TRP A 19 -9.56 29.47 0.76
C TRP A 19 -10.89 30.24 0.84
N SER A 20 -11.99 29.59 0.48
CA SER A 20 -13.35 30.14 0.63
C SER A 20 -14.18 29.21 1.53
N PRO A 21 -14.80 29.73 2.61
CA PRO A 21 -14.63 31.07 3.19
C PRO A 21 -13.19 31.26 3.70
N GLY A 22 -12.72 32.50 3.76
CA GLY A 22 -11.34 32.85 4.08
C GLY A 22 -10.78 32.20 5.35
N GLY A 23 -9.46 32.06 5.39
CA GLY A 23 -8.70 31.36 6.44
C GLY A 23 -8.29 29.95 6.04
N ALA A 24 -7.05 29.59 6.27
CA ALA A 24 -6.52 28.24 6.02
C ALA A 24 -7.31 27.19 6.84
N PRO A 25 -7.39 25.92 6.34
CA PRO A 25 -8.01 24.83 7.08
C PRO A 25 -7.31 24.55 8.41
N GLY A 26 -8.10 24.21 9.41
CA GLY A 26 -7.62 23.86 10.73
C GLY A 26 -8.34 22.63 11.29
N PRO A 27 -8.03 22.22 12.53
CA PRO A 27 -8.62 21.05 13.14
C PRO A 27 -10.15 21.06 13.10
N GLY A 28 -10.73 19.95 12.62
CA GLY A 28 -12.17 19.78 12.45
C GLY A 28 -12.76 20.39 11.17
N ASP A 29 -11.94 20.93 10.28
CA ASP A 29 -12.40 21.41 8.97
C ASP A 29 -12.33 20.33 7.89
N VAL A 30 -13.06 20.54 6.79
CA VAL A 30 -12.92 19.81 5.53
C VAL A 30 -12.29 20.74 4.51
N ALA A 31 -11.10 20.43 4.07
CA ALA A 31 -10.39 21.14 3.02
C ALA A 31 -10.65 20.48 1.67
N ILE A 32 -11.13 21.24 0.68
CA ILE A 32 -11.45 20.73 -0.65
C ILE A 32 -10.58 21.42 -1.69
N ILE A 33 -9.79 20.65 -2.43
CA ILE A 33 -9.08 21.14 -3.61
C ILE A 33 -9.74 20.51 -4.83
N GLN A 34 -10.47 21.33 -5.59
CA GLN A 34 -11.17 20.89 -6.81
C GLN A 34 -10.29 21.03 -8.04
N ILE A 35 -9.54 22.10 -8.13
CA ILE A 35 -8.62 22.43 -9.21
C ILE A 35 -7.46 23.22 -8.61
N GLY A 36 -6.26 22.96 -9.08
CA GLY A 36 -5.07 23.71 -8.71
C GLY A 36 -4.11 22.91 -7.84
N GLU A 37 -3.06 23.60 -7.43
CA GLU A 37 -1.93 23.04 -6.72
C GLU A 37 -1.72 23.81 -5.42
N ALA A 38 -1.82 23.11 -4.30
CA ALA A 38 -1.51 23.67 -2.99
C ALA A 38 -0.17 23.12 -2.49
N THR A 39 0.68 24.00 -1.98
CA THR A 39 1.99 23.64 -1.44
C THR A 39 2.01 23.75 0.07
N VAL A 40 2.46 22.70 0.75
CA VAL A 40 2.66 22.64 2.20
C VAL A 40 4.11 22.32 2.49
N SER A 41 4.77 23.12 3.33
CA SER A 41 6.14 22.86 3.72
C SER A 41 6.37 23.10 5.21
N MET A 42 7.21 22.24 5.82
CA MET A 42 7.66 22.34 7.22
C MET A 42 6.52 22.42 8.24
N GLN A 43 5.42 21.68 8.02
CA GLN A 43 4.22 21.80 8.82
C GLN A 43 3.74 20.48 9.39
N LYS A 44 2.88 20.60 10.40
CA LYS A 44 2.07 19.50 10.91
C LYS A 44 0.64 19.64 10.38
N LEU A 45 0.22 18.64 9.59
CA LEU A 45 -1.16 18.48 9.17
C LEU A 45 -1.88 17.56 10.18
N ASP A 46 -2.88 18.09 10.86
CA ASP A 46 -3.51 17.37 11.97
C ASP A 46 -4.99 17.71 12.11
N GLY A 47 -5.79 16.68 12.22
CA GLY A 47 -7.18 16.77 12.64
C GLY A 47 -8.17 17.38 11.64
N PHE A 48 -7.86 17.36 10.34
CA PHE A 48 -8.80 17.74 9.30
C PHE A 48 -8.84 16.73 8.14
N GLU A 49 -9.93 16.76 7.38
CA GLU A 49 -10.09 15.98 6.16
C GLU A 49 -9.64 16.80 4.95
N LEU A 50 -8.83 16.20 4.06
CA LEU A 50 -8.49 16.78 2.77
C LEU A 50 -9.15 16.00 1.65
N GLN A 51 -9.92 16.67 0.81
CA GLN A 51 -10.53 16.13 -0.37
C GLN A 51 -9.84 16.64 -1.63
N LEU A 52 -9.19 15.74 -2.38
CA LEU A 52 -8.67 16.02 -3.72
C LEU A 52 -9.71 15.56 -4.75
N GLN A 53 -10.45 16.51 -5.32
CA GLN A 53 -11.69 16.20 -6.05
C GLN A 53 -11.55 16.05 -7.56
N SER A 54 -10.35 16.17 -8.14
CA SER A 54 -10.15 15.95 -9.58
C SER A 54 -8.70 15.63 -9.90
N GLU A 55 -8.43 15.16 -11.11
CA GLU A 55 -7.06 14.98 -11.63
C GLU A 55 -6.24 16.29 -11.71
N ALA A 56 -6.92 17.42 -11.67
CA ALA A 56 -6.27 18.73 -11.59
C ALA A 56 -6.01 19.16 -10.13
N SER A 57 -6.29 18.30 -9.15
CA SER A 57 -6.04 18.56 -7.73
C SER A 57 -4.72 17.95 -7.32
N VAL A 58 -3.77 18.81 -6.97
CA VAL A 58 -2.42 18.40 -6.55
C VAL A 58 -2.12 18.99 -5.17
N LEU A 59 -1.55 18.20 -4.29
CA LEU A 59 -0.96 18.65 -3.04
C LEU A 59 0.55 18.35 -3.06
N ASP A 60 1.34 19.41 -3.05
CA ASP A 60 2.80 19.30 -2.90
C ASP A 60 3.18 19.40 -1.44
N ILE A 61 3.85 18.40 -0.92
CA ILE A 61 4.34 18.37 0.47
C ILE A 61 5.86 18.27 0.51
N SER A 62 6.46 19.04 1.45
CA SER A 62 7.88 18.95 1.75
C SER A 62 8.10 19.06 3.24
N ASP A 63 8.77 18.08 3.84
CA ASP A 63 9.07 18.03 5.26
C ASP A 63 7.82 18.15 6.16
N VAL A 64 6.75 17.46 5.76
CA VAL A 64 5.44 17.49 6.41
C VAL A 64 5.29 16.33 7.42
N GLN A 65 4.63 16.62 8.54
CA GLN A 65 4.24 15.62 9.53
C GLN A 65 2.72 15.47 9.57
N PHE A 66 2.23 14.27 9.30
CA PHE A 66 0.82 13.93 9.52
C PHE A 66 0.62 13.57 11.00
N GLY A 67 -0.38 14.22 11.61
CA GLY A 67 -0.65 14.12 13.04
C GLY A 67 -1.54 12.97 13.43
N THR A 68 -2.57 13.22 14.25
CA THR A 68 -3.41 12.16 14.84
C THR A 68 -4.35 11.51 13.83
N HIS A 69 -4.99 12.28 12.97
CA HIS A 69 -5.88 11.76 11.94
C HIS A 69 -5.90 12.69 10.74
N PHE A 70 -5.62 12.13 9.57
CA PHE A 70 -5.64 12.84 8.31
C PHE A 70 -6.34 11.97 7.26
N ILE A 71 -7.45 12.46 6.73
CA ILE A 71 -8.26 11.75 5.76
C ILE A 71 -7.98 12.32 4.37
N LEU A 72 -7.55 11.46 3.46
CA LEU A 72 -7.45 11.75 2.04
C LEU A 72 -8.67 11.15 1.33
N SER A 73 -9.58 11.98 0.92
CA SER A 73 -10.79 11.56 0.23
C SER A 73 -10.71 11.89 -1.26
N VAL A 74 -10.93 10.88 -2.09
CA VAL A 74 -10.96 11.02 -3.55
C VAL A 74 -12.35 10.67 -4.04
N PRO A 75 -13.20 11.66 -4.37
CA PRO A 75 -14.56 11.39 -4.79
C PRO A 75 -14.62 10.65 -6.14
N PRO A 76 -15.62 9.79 -6.34
CA PRO A 76 -15.80 9.06 -7.59
C PRO A 76 -16.07 10.01 -8.74
N GLY A 77 -15.33 9.84 -9.83
CA GLY A 77 -15.49 10.61 -11.07
C GLY A 77 -14.84 9.90 -12.25
N PRO A 78 -15.28 10.18 -13.48
CA PRO A 78 -14.66 9.56 -14.64
C PRO A 78 -13.29 10.21 -14.92
N GLY A 79 -12.24 9.46 -14.68
CA GLY A 79 -10.87 9.73 -15.10
C GLY A 79 -10.13 10.75 -14.22
N GLY A 80 -8.94 10.41 -13.88
CA GLY A 80 -7.99 11.28 -13.19
C GLY A 80 -7.34 10.64 -11.97
N THR A 81 -6.17 11.15 -11.63
CA THR A 81 -5.40 10.70 -10.47
C THR A 81 -5.33 11.83 -9.48
N ALA A 82 -5.82 11.62 -8.25
CA ALA A 82 -5.52 12.56 -7.18
C ALA A 82 -4.05 12.35 -6.76
N THR A 83 -3.29 13.44 -6.74
CA THR A 83 -1.84 13.36 -6.60
C THR A 83 -1.35 14.10 -5.37
N LEU A 84 -0.52 13.41 -4.58
CA LEU A 84 0.29 13.99 -3.53
C LEU A 84 1.76 13.87 -3.96
N ASN A 85 2.40 15.00 -4.25
CA ASN A 85 3.83 15.03 -4.55
C ASN A 85 4.61 15.23 -3.25
N ALA A 86 5.43 14.25 -2.88
CA ALA A 86 6.21 14.26 -1.66
C ALA A 86 7.70 14.46 -1.97
N THR A 87 8.26 15.57 -1.48
CA THR A 87 9.70 15.85 -1.56
C THR A 87 10.30 15.96 -0.15
N GLY A 88 11.61 15.75 -0.01
CA GLY A 88 12.27 15.81 1.28
C GLY A 88 11.83 14.73 2.25
N PHE A 89 11.75 15.07 3.55
CA PHE A 89 11.41 14.13 4.63
C PHE A 89 9.97 14.34 5.11
N ASN A 90 9.08 13.41 4.77
CA ASN A 90 7.69 13.42 5.24
C ASN A 90 7.46 12.29 6.23
N ALA A 91 6.60 12.49 7.23
CA ALA A 91 6.38 11.50 8.28
C ALA A 91 4.92 11.40 8.70
N ASN A 92 4.42 10.16 8.82
CA ASN A 92 3.13 9.84 9.45
C ASN A 92 3.36 9.33 10.88
N PHE A 93 2.74 9.97 11.87
CA PHE A 93 2.75 9.57 13.28
C PHE A 93 1.37 9.16 13.80
N GLY A 94 0.33 9.32 13.03
CA GLY A 94 -1.04 9.02 13.38
C GLY A 94 -1.73 8.08 12.38
N LEU A 95 -2.95 8.40 12.01
CA LEU A 95 -3.73 7.71 11.00
C LEU A 95 -3.80 8.56 9.72
N VAL A 96 -3.28 8.04 8.64
CA VAL A 96 -3.55 8.51 7.28
C VAL A 96 -4.53 7.53 6.65
N GLU A 97 -5.72 8.00 6.34
CA GLU A 97 -6.80 7.22 5.79
C GLU A 97 -7.07 7.67 4.36
N VAL A 98 -6.98 6.74 3.41
CA VAL A 98 -7.28 6.99 1.99
C VAL A 98 -8.62 6.34 1.69
N VAL A 99 -9.62 7.18 1.43
CA VAL A 99 -11.00 6.72 1.25
C VAL A 99 -11.56 7.14 -0.10
N SER A 100 -12.43 6.31 -0.67
CA SER A 100 -13.29 6.70 -1.79
C SER A 100 -14.72 6.78 -1.31
N PRO A 101 -15.31 7.97 -1.20
CA PRO A 101 -16.70 8.08 -0.78
C PRO A 101 -17.62 7.42 -1.81
N SER A 102 -18.29 6.37 -1.38
CA SER A 102 -19.41 5.64 -1.99
C SER A 102 -19.63 5.82 -3.50
N GLY A 103 -18.99 4.97 -4.28
CA GLY A 103 -19.27 4.75 -5.70
C GLY A 103 -18.97 3.29 -6.05
N PRO A 104 -19.38 2.79 -7.21
CA PRO A 104 -18.89 1.50 -7.68
C PRO A 104 -17.37 1.56 -7.74
N PRO A 105 -16.65 0.61 -7.13
CA PRO A 105 -15.19 0.64 -7.00
C PRO A 105 -14.45 0.72 -8.35
N GLU A 106 -15.07 0.26 -9.41
CA GLU A 106 -14.55 0.29 -10.78
C GLU A 106 -14.35 1.71 -11.38
N PHE A 107 -14.82 2.76 -10.68
CA PHE A 107 -14.72 4.16 -11.14
C PHE A 107 -13.98 5.07 -10.14
N ALA A 108 -13.39 4.51 -9.08
CA ALA A 108 -12.59 5.30 -8.16
C ALA A 108 -11.27 5.71 -8.86
N PRO A 109 -10.94 7.00 -8.95
CA PRO A 109 -9.66 7.42 -9.52
C PRO A 109 -8.51 6.98 -8.60
N PRO A 110 -7.35 6.59 -9.14
CA PRO A 110 -6.21 6.21 -8.32
C PRO A 110 -5.73 7.38 -7.47
N PHE A 111 -5.35 7.08 -6.22
CA PHE A 111 -4.60 8.00 -5.39
C PHE A 111 -3.11 7.68 -5.49
N THR A 112 -2.31 8.68 -5.84
CA THR A 112 -0.88 8.48 -6.06
C THR A 112 -0.05 9.38 -5.17
N ILE A 113 0.90 8.80 -4.45
CA ILE A 113 1.99 9.50 -3.77
C ILE A 113 3.22 9.44 -4.69
N ASN A 114 3.57 10.54 -5.32
CA ASN A 114 4.80 10.67 -6.09
C ASN A 114 5.94 11.09 -5.17
N MET A 115 6.96 10.27 -5.03
CA MET A 115 8.14 10.57 -4.23
C MET A 115 9.29 11.00 -5.13
N SER A 116 9.70 12.25 -5.03
CA SER A 116 10.81 12.82 -5.81
C SER A 116 11.83 13.52 -4.90
N ASP A 117 13.09 13.48 -5.32
CA ASP A 117 14.15 14.14 -4.58
C ASP A 117 13.92 15.66 -4.52
N LEU A 118 14.28 16.24 -3.41
CA LEU A 118 14.32 17.70 -3.30
C LEU A 118 15.38 18.22 -4.29
N ALA A 119 14.98 19.14 -5.15
CA ALA A 119 15.89 19.71 -6.13
C ALA A 119 17.11 20.33 -5.42
N PRO A 120 18.35 20.08 -5.90
CA PRO A 120 19.54 20.68 -5.30
C PRO A 120 19.44 22.20 -5.40
N SER A 121 19.56 22.87 -4.26
CA SER A 121 19.69 24.32 -4.18
C SER A 121 21.17 24.70 -4.16
N ALA A 122 21.48 26.01 -4.35
CA ALA A 122 22.86 26.48 -4.32
C ALA A 122 23.61 26.15 -3.01
N ASP A 123 22.87 25.91 -1.92
CA ASP A 123 23.40 25.68 -0.58
C ASP A 123 23.24 24.25 -0.07
N CYS A 124 22.51 23.38 -0.79
CA CYS A 124 22.25 21.98 -0.38
C CYS A 124 22.35 21.03 -1.56
N ALA A 125 23.07 19.93 -1.38
CA ALA A 125 22.91 18.78 -2.25
C ALA A 125 21.47 18.27 -2.15
N GLY A 126 20.87 17.86 -3.26
CA GLY A 126 19.52 17.29 -3.26
C GLY A 126 19.41 16.15 -2.24
N ALA A 127 18.34 16.15 -1.49
CA ALA A 127 18.06 15.10 -0.51
C ALA A 127 17.07 14.09 -1.10
N PRO A 128 17.27 12.78 -0.87
CA PRO A 128 16.31 11.77 -1.32
C PRO A 128 14.94 11.98 -0.68
N ALA A 129 13.89 11.62 -1.41
CA ALA A 129 12.55 11.61 -0.86
C ALA A 129 12.41 10.48 0.15
N VAL A 130 12.02 10.81 1.38
CA VAL A 130 11.77 9.85 2.45
C VAL A 130 10.35 10.02 2.96
N PHE A 131 9.58 8.94 2.98
CA PHE A 131 8.31 8.88 3.69
C PHE A 131 8.43 7.92 4.87
N LEU A 132 8.39 8.45 6.08
CA LEU A 132 8.44 7.67 7.32
C LEU A 132 7.03 7.39 7.83
N ASN A 133 6.61 6.13 7.84
CA ASN A 133 5.39 5.71 8.53
C ASN A 133 5.71 5.14 9.92
N LYS A 134 5.24 5.81 10.96
CA LYS A 134 5.24 5.33 12.36
C LYS A 134 3.84 5.13 12.93
N GLY A 135 2.84 5.54 12.19
CA GLY A 135 1.43 5.39 12.52
C GLY A 135 0.78 4.32 11.65
N THR A 136 -0.42 4.60 11.22
CA THR A 136 -1.20 3.74 10.31
C THR A 136 -1.44 4.46 8.99
N ILE A 137 -1.22 3.76 7.90
CA ILE A 137 -1.76 4.12 6.58
C ILE A 137 -2.86 3.10 6.29
N LEU A 138 -4.08 3.58 6.19
CA LEU A 138 -5.26 2.76 5.87
C LEU A 138 -5.74 3.14 4.47
N VAL A 139 -5.69 2.19 3.55
CA VAL A 139 -6.28 2.32 2.22
C VAL A 139 -7.55 1.49 2.19
N GLU A 140 -8.70 2.16 2.14
CA GLU A 140 -9.99 1.47 2.16
C GLU A 140 -10.29 0.76 0.85
N SER A 141 -11.16 -0.22 0.98
CA SER A 141 -11.69 -1.06 -0.09
C SER A 141 -12.12 -0.27 -1.33
N GLY A 142 -11.64 -0.71 -2.49
CA GLY A 142 -12.04 -0.15 -3.80
C GLY A 142 -11.26 1.08 -4.25
N GLN A 143 -10.30 1.57 -3.45
CA GLN A 143 -9.46 2.69 -3.83
C GLN A 143 -8.13 2.19 -4.44
N PRO A 144 -7.83 2.46 -5.73
CA PRO A 144 -6.48 2.26 -6.25
C PRO A 144 -5.49 3.16 -5.53
N PHE A 145 -4.36 2.60 -5.15
CA PHE A 145 -3.33 3.30 -4.40
C PHE A 145 -1.97 3.05 -5.02
N ALA A 146 -1.15 4.10 -5.14
CA ALA A 146 0.21 3.94 -5.60
C ALA A 146 1.18 4.83 -4.81
N ILE A 147 2.36 4.30 -4.50
CA ILE A 147 3.53 5.07 -4.07
C ILE A 147 4.58 4.92 -5.16
N VAL A 148 4.82 5.98 -5.92
CA VAL A 148 5.66 5.95 -7.11
C VAL A 148 6.99 6.65 -6.84
N ALA A 149 8.11 5.96 -7.11
CA ALA A 149 9.42 6.57 -7.08
C ALA A 149 9.64 7.39 -8.35
N GLN A 150 9.79 8.70 -8.22
CA GLN A 150 10.25 9.58 -9.30
C GLN A 150 11.78 9.72 -9.31
N SER A 151 12.44 9.24 -8.25
CA SER A 151 13.89 9.15 -8.13
C SER A 151 14.31 7.78 -7.59
N PRO A 152 15.49 7.29 -7.99
CA PRO A 152 15.95 5.94 -7.61
C PRO A 152 16.22 5.78 -6.11
N ASP A 153 16.46 6.88 -5.40
CA ASP A 153 16.82 6.91 -3.98
C ASP A 153 15.59 7.15 -3.07
N ALA A 154 14.39 7.30 -3.65
CA ALA A 154 13.16 7.43 -2.89
C ALA A 154 12.89 6.18 -2.04
N VAL A 155 12.56 6.38 -0.76
CA VAL A 155 12.36 5.28 0.18
C VAL A 155 11.16 5.50 1.10
N LEU A 156 10.38 4.45 1.30
CA LEU A 156 9.36 4.34 2.33
C LEU A 156 9.98 3.62 3.54
N ILE A 157 10.07 4.30 4.69
CA ILE A 157 10.46 3.68 5.94
C ILE A 157 9.19 3.34 6.72
N ASN A 158 8.76 2.10 6.64
CA ASN A 158 7.58 1.64 7.37
C ASN A 158 8.00 1.05 8.73
N ASN A 159 7.67 1.76 9.80
CA ASN A 159 7.81 1.33 11.20
C ASN A 159 6.44 1.28 11.92
N GLY A 160 5.37 1.37 11.18
CA GLY A 160 3.98 1.32 11.63
C GLY A 160 3.19 0.26 10.87
N LEU A 161 1.92 0.51 10.69
CA LEU A 161 1.01 -0.35 9.94
C LEU A 161 0.66 0.29 8.58
N MET A 162 0.73 -0.50 7.53
CA MET A 162 0.09 -0.21 6.25
C MET A 162 -1.00 -1.27 6.03
N HIS A 163 -2.25 -0.86 6.08
CA HIS A 163 -3.39 -1.71 5.80
C HIS A 163 -3.92 -1.39 4.39
N LEU A 164 -3.69 -2.31 3.46
CA LEU A 164 -4.00 -2.16 2.05
C LEU A 164 -5.19 -3.07 1.71
N ASP A 165 -6.40 -2.64 2.10
CA ASP A 165 -7.63 -3.35 1.76
C ASP A 165 -8.08 -3.00 0.33
N ALA A 166 -7.31 -3.48 -0.61
CA ALA A 166 -7.56 -3.26 -2.04
C ALA A 166 -8.60 -4.25 -2.60
N SER A 167 -9.74 -4.43 -1.92
CA SER A 167 -10.76 -5.45 -2.25
C SER A 167 -11.33 -5.38 -3.66
N PHE A 168 -10.81 -4.68 -4.59
CA PHE A 168 -11.18 -4.67 -6.02
C PHE A 168 -10.12 -4.04 -6.90
N MET A 169 -8.97 -3.62 -6.33
CA MET A 169 -8.01 -2.79 -7.04
C MET A 169 -6.58 -3.17 -6.68
N GLN A 170 -5.64 -2.60 -7.38
CA GLN A 170 -4.21 -2.81 -7.19
C GLN A 170 -3.63 -1.72 -6.31
N ALA A 171 -2.85 -2.12 -5.29
CA ALA A 171 -1.93 -1.24 -4.60
C ALA A 171 -0.52 -1.43 -5.18
N ASP A 172 0.10 -0.36 -5.64
CA ASP A 172 1.45 -0.36 -6.21
C ASP A 172 2.41 0.37 -5.26
N ILE A 173 3.40 -0.35 -4.75
CA ILE A 173 4.47 0.18 -3.91
C ILE A 173 5.77 0.18 -4.73
N GLY A 174 5.91 1.15 -5.63
CA GLY A 174 7.03 1.28 -6.56
C GLY A 174 8.35 1.75 -5.93
N VAL A 175 8.38 2.02 -4.62
CA VAL A 175 9.57 2.45 -3.86
C VAL A 175 10.18 1.32 -3.06
N ALA A 176 11.43 1.47 -2.64
CA ALA A 176 12.02 0.56 -1.66
C ALA A 176 11.34 0.74 -0.28
N VAL A 177 10.98 -0.37 0.36
CA VAL A 177 10.38 -0.40 1.70
C VAL A 177 11.42 -0.87 2.72
N GLN A 178 11.68 -0.05 3.72
CA GLN A 178 12.61 -0.32 4.81
C GLN A 178 11.90 -0.20 6.16
N GLY A 179 12.65 -0.45 7.25
CA GLY A 179 12.12 -0.35 8.61
C GLY A 179 11.68 -1.69 9.17
N ALA A 180 10.84 -1.64 10.22
CA ALA A 180 10.38 -2.80 10.99
C ALA A 180 8.88 -2.67 11.30
N GLY A 181 8.06 -2.51 10.28
CA GLY A 181 6.61 -2.35 10.36
C GLY A 181 5.85 -3.53 9.79
N THR A 182 4.56 -3.36 9.72
CA THR A 182 3.61 -4.36 9.22
C THR A 182 2.95 -3.85 7.94
N ILE A 183 2.79 -4.72 6.97
CA ILE A 183 1.99 -4.52 5.77
C ILE A 183 0.91 -5.59 5.76
N GLU A 184 -0.34 -5.20 5.76
CA GLU A 184 -1.49 -6.11 5.68
C GLU A 184 -2.17 -5.97 4.33
N THR A 185 -2.47 -7.08 3.68
CA THR A 185 -3.22 -7.12 2.43
C THR A 185 -4.16 -8.31 2.38
N GLY A 186 -5.09 -8.27 1.46
CA GLY A 186 -6.06 -9.34 1.24
C GLY A 186 -7.37 -9.09 1.95
N HIS A 187 -8.33 -9.95 1.63
CA HIS A 187 -9.68 -9.88 2.18
C HIS A 187 -10.08 -11.24 2.75
N PRO A 188 -10.52 -11.32 4.02
CA PRO A 188 -10.99 -12.57 4.57
C PRO A 188 -12.24 -13.04 3.81
N ILE A 189 -12.23 -14.29 3.36
CA ILE A 189 -13.36 -14.87 2.65
C ILE A 189 -14.47 -15.13 3.66
N THR A 190 -15.51 -14.30 3.58
CA THR A 190 -16.76 -14.56 4.31
C THR A 190 -17.78 -15.19 3.37
N PRO A 191 -18.71 -16.05 3.85
CA PRO A 191 -19.73 -16.65 3.00
C PRO A 191 -20.63 -15.64 2.26
N ALA A 192 -20.70 -14.40 2.76
CA ALA A 192 -21.45 -13.32 2.12
C ALA A 192 -20.62 -12.61 1.02
N ALA A 193 -19.31 -12.63 1.12
CA ALA A 193 -18.42 -11.97 0.16
C ALA A 193 -18.19 -12.81 -1.11
N SER A 194 -18.35 -14.14 -1.05
CA SER A 194 -18.08 -15.06 -2.16
C SER A 194 -18.88 -14.78 -3.43
N ALA A 195 -20.04 -14.15 -3.34
CA ALA A 195 -20.85 -13.79 -4.50
C ALA A 195 -20.39 -12.50 -5.21
N LEU A 196 -19.70 -11.62 -4.50
CA LEU A 196 -19.18 -10.33 -5.01
C LEU A 196 -17.72 -10.41 -5.45
N LEU A 197 -16.94 -11.37 -4.89
CA LEU A 197 -15.51 -11.57 -5.17
C LEU A 197 -15.22 -12.12 -6.58
N LEU A 198 -16.22 -12.46 -7.37
CA LEU A 198 -16.03 -12.91 -8.75
C LEU A 198 -15.45 -11.82 -9.69
N ALA A 199 -15.31 -10.59 -9.24
CA ALA A 199 -14.92 -9.49 -10.12
C ALA A 199 -13.43 -9.08 -10.01
N SER A 200 -12.78 -9.17 -8.84
CA SER A 200 -11.34 -8.88 -8.73
C SER A 200 -10.74 -9.37 -7.41
N ILE A 201 -9.57 -9.96 -7.48
CA ILE A 201 -8.77 -10.35 -6.33
C ILE A 201 -7.94 -9.14 -5.91
N PRO A 202 -7.85 -8.81 -4.61
CA PRO A 202 -6.95 -7.79 -4.11
C PRO A 202 -5.52 -8.06 -4.58
N SER A 203 -4.82 -7.06 -5.08
CA SER A 203 -3.44 -7.21 -5.47
C SER A 203 -2.56 -6.11 -4.91
N VAL A 204 -1.38 -6.50 -4.43
CA VAL A 204 -0.33 -5.58 -4.02
C VAL A 204 0.91 -5.88 -4.82
N GLU A 205 1.44 -4.85 -5.50
CA GLU A 205 2.69 -4.93 -6.26
C GLU A 205 3.82 -4.22 -5.51
N PHE A 206 4.94 -4.90 -5.33
CA PHE A 206 6.18 -4.34 -4.81
C PHE A 206 7.18 -4.18 -5.95
N GLY A 207 7.24 -2.99 -6.54
CA GLY A 207 8.21 -2.64 -7.58
C GLY A 207 9.61 -2.36 -7.03
N GLY A 208 9.74 -2.07 -5.73
CA GLY A 208 10.99 -1.84 -5.01
C GLY A 208 11.47 -3.03 -4.19
N ALA A 209 12.63 -2.86 -3.53
CA ALA A 209 13.13 -3.80 -2.54
C ALA A 209 12.28 -3.75 -1.25
N VAL A 210 12.09 -4.89 -0.58
CA VAL A 210 11.39 -4.94 0.72
C VAL A 210 12.35 -5.51 1.78
N GLY A 211 12.61 -4.72 2.82
CA GLY A 211 13.56 -5.03 3.87
C GLY A 211 13.12 -6.15 4.81
N GLY A 212 14.07 -6.85 5.40
CA GLY A 212 13.83 -8.02 6.26
C GLY A 212 13.27 -7.72 7.66
N GLY A 213 13.03 -6.44 7.98
CA GLY A 213 12.31 -6.05 9.19
C GLY A 213 10.80 -5.87 8.99
N GLN A 214 10.30 -6.05 7.77
CA GLN A 214 8.87 -5.95 7.48
C GLN A 214 8.17 -7.29 7.73
N ASP A 215 6.97 -7.23 8.29
CA ASP A 215 6.02 -8.34 8.34
C ASP A 215 4.92 -8.10 7.29
N LEU A 216 4.73 -9.06 6.38
CA LEU A 216 3.66 -9.06 5.38
C LEU A 216 2.58 -10.05 5.78
N PHE A 217 1.40 -9.57 6.12
CA PHE A 217 0.22 -10.38 6.43
C PHE A 217 -0.68 -10.49 5.20
N ILE A 218 -0.93 -11.72 4.77
CA ILE A 218 -1.86 -12.04 3.69
C ILE A 218 -3.15 -12.58 4.32
N ASN A 219 -4.19 -11.76 4.33
CA ASN A 219 -5.48 -12.09 4.95
C ASN A 219 -6.43 -12.72 3.93
N GLY A 220 -6.44 -14.04 3.85
CA GLY A 220 -7.32 -14.78 2.93
C GLY A 220 -6.83 -14.73 1.49
N VAL A 221 -7.59 -14.13 0.57
CA VAL A 221 -7.22 -14.08 -0.86
C VAL A 221 -6.50 -12.78 -1.17
N ALA A 222 -5.32 -12.88 -1.74
CA ALA A 222 -4.59 -11.75 -2.29
C ALA A 222 -3.56 -12.20 -3.32
N HIS A 223 -3.30 -11.37 -4.31
CA HIS A 223 -2.14 -11.49 -5.18
C HIS A 223 -1.04 -10.53 -4.72
N VAL A 224 0.13 -11.06 -4.44
CA VAL A 224 1.31 -10.28 -4.08
C VAL A 224 2.32 -10.39 -5.20
N GLN A 225 2.52 -9.33 -5.96
CA GLN A 225 3.48 -9.28 -7.05
C GLN A 225 4.81 -8.70 -6.59
N LEU A 226 5.90 -9.33 -6.95
CA LEU A 226 7.27 -8.94 -6.61
C LEU A 226 8.07 -8.72 -7.90
N ASP A 227 8.39 -7.46 -8.23
CA ASP A 227 9.20 -7.14 -9.41
C ASP A 227 10.70 -7.37 -9.16
N LYS A 228 11.11 -7.31 -7.89
CA LYS A 228 12.49 -7.59 -7.45
C LYS A 228 12.53 -8.71 -6.42
N PRO A 229 12.15 -9.94 -6.80
CA PRO A 229 11.98 -11.04 -5.84
C PRO A 229 13.26 -11.40 -5.07
N SER A 230 14.44 -11.19 -5.65
CA SER A 230 15.73 -11.38 -4.96
C SER A 230 16.02 -10.35 -3.86
N GLN A 231 15.26 -9.24 -3.82
CA GLN A 231 15.38 -8.16 -2.85
C GLN A 231 14.17 -8.09 -1.91
N PHE A 232 13.29 -9.08 -1.96
CA PHE A 232 12.17 -9.22 -1.04
C PHE A 232 12.60 -10.07 0.15
N HIS A 233 12.61 -9.47 1.35
CA HIS A 233 13.11 -10.10 2.57
C HIS A 233 12.11 -10.06 3.73
N ALA A 234 10.90 -9.57 3.49
CA ALA A 234 9.85 -9.55 4.51
C ALA A 234 9.52 -10.96 5.03
N LEU A 235 9.03 -11.03 6.26
CA LEU A 235 8.46 -12.24 6.82
C LEU A 235 6.98 -12.33 6.42
N ILE A 236 6.58 -13.46 5.84
CA ILE A 236 5.24 -13.67 5.28
C ILE A 236 4.40 -14.46 6.28
N HIS A 237 3.22 -13.90 6.60
CA HIS A 237 2.20 -14.46 7.47
C HIS A 237 0.91 -14.78 6.70
N GLY A 238 0.14 -15.73 7.16
CA GLY A 238 -1.19 -16.04 6.62
C GLY A 238 -1.19 -16.65 5.21
N PHE A 239 -0.05 -17.13 4.71
CA PHE A 239 0.03 -17.79 3.40
C PHE A 239 -0.43 -19.24 3.51
N GLU A 240 -1.73 -19.42 3.57
CA GLU A 240 -2.36 -20.74 3.76
C GLU A 240 -3.41 -21.03 2.67
N PRO A 241 -3.64 -22.31 2.32
CA PRO A 241 -4.70 -22.67 1.42
C PRO A 241 -6.04 -22.24 1.99
N ASN A 242 -6.90 -21.69 1.15
CA ASN A 242 -8.25 -21.35 1.54
C ASN A 242 -9.00 -22.62 2.02
N PRO A 243 -9.46 -22.66 3.29
CA PRO A 243 -10.11 -23.85 3.83
C PRO A 243 -11.55 -24.04 3.33
N SER A 244 -12.08 -23.16 2.49
CA SER A 244 -13.48 -23.24 2.06
C SER A 244 -13.70 -24.45 1.16
N PRO A 245 -14.66 -25.31 1.51
CA PRO A 245 -15.00 -26.48 0.71
C PRO A 245 -15.90 -26.15 -0.50
N SER A 246 -16.27 -24.86 -0.71
CA SER A 246 -17.15 -24.52 -1.82
C SER A 246 -16.38 -24.55 -3.15
N TYR A 247 -17.05 -25.05 -4.21
CA TYR A 247 -16.42 -25.15 -5.54
C TYR A 247 -15.95 -23.79 -6.09
N VAL A 248 -16.63 -22.73 -5.70
CA VAL A 248 -16.28 -21.36 -6.13
C VAL A 248 -15.02 -20.87 -5.40
N ASP A 249 -14.91 -21.16 -4.11
CA ASP A 249 -13.82 -20.66 -3.27
C ASP A 249 -12.50 -21.43 -3.50
N SER A 250 -12.54 -22.63 -4.09
CA SER A 250 -11.34 -23.41 -4.41
C SER A 250 -10.49 -22.79 -5.53
N PHE A 251 -11.02 -21.82 -6.28
CA PHE A 251 -10.28 -21.09 -7.31
C PHE A 251 -9.57 -19.85 -6.76
N TYR A 252 -9.85 -19.47 -5.52
CA TYR A 252 -9.27 -18.26 -4.91
C TYR A 252 -8.31 -18.66 -3.81
N GLN A 253 -7.04 -18.68 -4.15
CA GLN A 253 -5.93 -18.89 -3.21
C GLN A 253 -5.08 -17.62 -3.14
N PRO A 254 -4.39 -17.38 -2.04
CA PRO A 254 -3.35 -16.35 -2.05
C PRO A 254 -2.25 -16.77 -3.02
N GLU A 255 -1.73 -15.82 -3.76
CA GLU A 255 -0.66 -16.04 -4.74
C GLU A 255 0.48 -15.06 -4.53
N ILE A 256 1.72 -15.55 -4.65
CA ILE A 256 2.90 -14.70 -4.76
C ILE A 256 3.42 -14.84 -6.19
N ILE A 257 3.43 -13.73 -6.91
CA ILE A 257 3.83 -13.64 -8.31
C ILE A 257 5.21 -13.00 -8.38
N LEU A 258 6.15 -13.69 -8.99
CA LEU A 258 7.53 -13.24 -9.15
C LEU A 258 7.74 -12.84 -10.61
N GLU A 259 7.91 -11.56 -10.86
CA GLU A 259 8.15 -11.05 -12.21
C GLU A 259 9.62 -11.19 -12.62
N ASN A 260 9.84 -11.47 -13.90
CA ASN A 260 11.18 -11.67 -14.48
C ASN A 260 12.06 -12.67 -13.73
N ALA A 261 11.44 -13.69 -13.18
CA ALA A 261 12.03 -14.66 -12.26
C ALA A 261 11.66 -16.11 -12.66
N PRO A 262 12.18 -16.63 -13.77
CA PRO A 262 11.91 -18.02 -14.14
C PRO A 262 12.50 -18.96 -13.10
N VAL A 263 11.72 -19.95 -12.67
CA VAL A 263 12.14 -20.95 -11.68
C VAL A 263 12.12 -22.32 -12.29
N THR A 264 13.23 -23.04 -12.17
CA THR A 264 13.39 -24.43 -12.66
C THR A 264 13.35 -25.46 -11.54
N SER A 265 13.59 -25.03 -10.30
CA SER A 265 13.53 -25.89 -9.12
C SER A 265 13.35 -25.09 -7.84
N TYR A 266 12.86 -25.74 -6.77
CA TYR A 266 12.74 -25.14 -5.47
C TYR A 266 13.00 -26.12 -4.32
N THR A 267 13.36 -25.56 -3.19
CA THR A 267 13.57 -26.30 -1.93
C THR A 267 12.92 -25.55 -0.76
N VAL A 268 12.49 -26.31 0.25
CA VAL A 268 11.94 -25.74 1.50
C VAL A 268 12.80 -26.22 2.66
N SER A 269 13.26 -25.31 3.49
CA SER A 269 14.01 -25.62 4.70
C SER A 269 13.79 -24.54 5.75
N HIS A 270 13.37 -24.94 6.96
CA HIS A 270 13.12 -24.03 8.09
C HIS A 270 12.20 -22.86 7.70
N ASP A 271 11.07 -23.20 7.04
CA ASP A 271 10.05 -22.25 6.60
C ASP A 271 10.53 -21.21 5.58
N VAL A 272 11.67 -21.50 4.92
CA VAL A 272 12.20 -20.71 3.80
C VAL A 272 12.01 -21.50 2.51
N LEU A 273 11.25 -20.94 1.59
CA LEU A 273 11.14 -21.39 0.21
C LEU A 273 12.24 -20.74 -0.62
N SER A 274 13.20 -21.52 -1.08
CA SER A 274 14.27 -21.07 -1.97
C SER A 274 13.96 -21.46 -3.39
N LEU A 275 13.94 -20.52 -4.30
CA LEU A 275 13.57 -20.64 -5.70
C LEU A 275 14.80 -20.44 -6.59
N TRP A 276 15.03 -21.35 -7.53
CA TRP A 276 16.24 -21.42 -8.31
C TRP A 276 15.97 -21.46 -9.82
N ASP A 277 16.78 -20.74 -10.58
CA ASP A 277 16.92 -20.92 -12.02
C ASP A 277 18.28 -21.57 -12.32
N GLY A 278 18.25 -22.88 -12.60
CA GLY A 278 19.46 -23.70 -12.63
C GLY A 278 20.20 -23.69 -11.29
N SER A 279 21.38 -23.05 -11.25
CA SER A 279 22.18 -22.85 -10.04
C SER A 279 22.02 -21.46 -9.40
N ASN A 280 21.27 -20.57 -10.03
CA ASN A 280 21.11 -19.20 -9.55
C ASN A 280 19.91 -19.10 -8.59
N LEU A 281 20.14 -18.57 -7.40
CA LEU A 281 19.08 -18.26 -6.46
C LEU A 281 18.30 -17.03 -6.96
N VAL A 282 17.00 -17.22 -7.24
CA VAL A 282 16.11 -16.18 -7.76
C VAL A 282 15.42 -15.43 -6.62
N ALA A 283 14.92 -16.17 -5.64
CA ALA A 283 14.25 -15.61 -4.48
C ALA A 283 14.36 -16.52 -3.26
N GLN A 284 14.22 -15.92 -2.09
CA GLN A 284 13.97 -16.61 -0.82
C GLN A 284 12.77 -15.99 -0.13
N LEU A 285 11.68 -16.73 -0.04
CA LEU A 285 10.46 -16.34 0.66
C LEU A 285 10.47 -16.98 2.04
N ARG A 286 10.32 -16.16 3.08
CA ARG A 286 10.33 -16.59 4.48
C ARG A 286 8.91 -16.58 5.01
N PHE A 287 8.44 -17.73 5.41
CA PHE A 287 7.09 -17.91 5.95
C PHE A 287 7.14 -18.12 7.46
N THR A 288 6.01 -17.87 8.11
CA THR A 288 5.80 -18.15 9.53
C THR A 288 4.38 -18.69 9.71
N ASP A 289 3.98 -18.91 10.97
CA ASP A 289 2.65 -19.38 11.40
C ASP A 289 2.43 -20.89 11.20
N PHE A 290 3.05 -21.52 10.18
CA PHE A 290 2.87 -22.92 9.85
C PHE A 290 4.21 -23.63 9.61
N ALA A 291 4.25 -24.93 9.88
CA ALA A 291 5.37 -25.77 9.47
C ALA A 291 5.23 -26.12 7.99
N TYR A 292 6.00 -25.44 7.15
CA TYR A 292 5.97 -25.64 5.70
C TYR A 292 6.92 -26.72 5.27
N THR A 293 6.45 -27.55 4.35
CA THR A 293 7.22 -28.56 3.62
C THR A 293 7.15 -28.29 2.13
N LYS A 294 7.91 -29.03 1.33
CA LYS A 294 7.88 -28.86 -0.12
C LYS A 294 6.49 -29.13 -0.71
N ASP A 295 5.73 -30.04 -0.11
CA ASP A 295 4.40 -30.43 -0.58
C ASP A 295 3.32 -29.38 -0.27
N ASN A 296 3.66 -28.32 0.45
CA ASN A 296 2.76 -27.21 0.76
C ASN A 296 2.82 -26.08 -0.26
N PHE A 297 3.61 -26.21 -1.32
CA PHE A 297 3.72 -25.19 -2.35
C PHE A 297 3.48 -25.78 -3.75
N LEU A 298 2.62 -25.10 -4.51
CA LEU A 298 2.55 -25.25 -5.95
C LEU A 298 3.34 -24.10 -6.58
N VAL A 299 4.45 -24.45 -7.24
CA VAL A 299 5.28 -23.47 -7.95
C VAL A 299 5.16 -23.73 -9.43
N SER A 300 4.65 -22.76 -10.17
CA SER A 300 4.46 -22.84 -11.62
C SER A 300 5.15 -21.68 -12.32
N THR A 301 5.78 -21.94 -13.45
CA THR A 301 6.47 -20.91 -14.25
C THR A 301 5.89 -20.87 -15.65
N SER A 302 5.52 -19.68 -16.10
CA SER A 302 5.04 -19.41 -17.45
C SER A 302 5.86 -18.26 -18.05
N GLY A 303 6.70 -18.57 -19.04
CA GLY A 303 7.64 -17.58 -19.58
C GLY A 303 8.66 -17.15 -18.53
N THR A 304 8.65 -15.87 -18.17
CA THR A 304 9.54 -15.29 -17.15
C THR A 304 8.85 -15.06 -15.80
N THR A 305 7.57 -15.34 -15.69
CA THR A 305 6.78 -15.14 -14.47
C THR A 305 6.61 -16.46 -13.74
N THR A 306 6.87 -16.46 -12.44
CA THR A 306 6.64 -17.61 -11.57
C THR A 306 5.57 -17.29 -10.55
N THR A 307 4.61 -18.21 -10.39
CA THR A 307 3.55 -18.13 -9.38
C THR A 307 3.81 -19.17 -8.29
N VAL A 308 3.67 -18.74 -7.04
CA VAL A 308 3.73 -19.57 -5.84
C VAL A 308 2.37 -19.54 -5.17
N GLU A 309 1.76 -20.70 -5.01
CA GLU A 309 0.47 -20.89 -4.33
C GLU A 309 0.64 -21.84 -3.15
N PRO A 310 -0.09 -21.64 -2.03
CA PRO A 310 -0.12 -22.62 -0.95
C PRO A 310 -1.00 -23.81 -1.33
N GLN A 311 -0.64 -25.01 -0.90
CA GLN A 311 -1.46 -26.20 -1.11
C GLN A 311 -1.41 -27.18 0.06
N GLY A 312 -2.37 -28.10 0.08
CA GLY A 312 -2.44 -29.15 1.09
C GLY A 312 -2.89 -28.65 2.47
N THR A 313 -2.57 -29.43 3.50
CA THR A 313 -2.92 -29.10 4.89
C THR A 313 -1.69 -28.62 5.61
N LEU A 314 -1.79 -27.44 6.24
CA LEU A 314 -0.74 -26.85 7.03
C LEU A 314 -0.91 -27.19 8.53
N THR A 315 0.19 -27.31 9.23
CA THR A 315 0.21 -27.49 10.69
C THR A 315 0.64 -26.18 11.34
N PRO A 316 -0.23 -25.52 12.13
CA PRO A 316 0.12 -24.27 12.81
C PRO A 316 1.32 -24.44 13.75
N ILE A 317 2.22 -23.48 13.78
CA ILE A 317 3.31 -23.37 14.74
C ILE A 317 2.92 -22.31 15.79
N GLY A 318 2.50 -22.76 16.95
CA GLY A 318 2.13 -21.86 18.06
C GLY A 318 0.75 -21.23 17.89
N THR A 319 0.50 -20.17 18.64
CA THR A 319 -0.71 -19.36 18.49
C THR A 319 -0.42 -18.30 17.42
N PRO A 320 -1.20 -18.21 16.35
CA PRO A 320 -1.04 -17.14 15.37
C PRO A 320 -1.02 -15.77 16.07
N PRO A 321 -0.19 -14.81 15.62
CA PRO A 321 -0.25 -13.46 16.15
C PRO A 321 -1.67 -12.93 15.95
N ALA A 322 -2.20 -12.27 16.99
CA ALA A 322 -3.52 -11.64 16.90
C ALA A 322 -3.45 -10.60 15.78
N HIS A 323 -4.22 -10.83 14.71
CA HIS A 323 -4.36 -9.86 13.66
C HIS A 323 -4.85 -8.53 14.25
N ALA A 324 -4.30 -7.42 13.79
CA ALA A 324 -4.77 -6.07 14.14
C ALA A 324 -6.19 -5.77 13.62
N ALA A 325 -6.88 -6.79 13.11
CA ALA A 325 -8.20 -6.73 12.47
C ALA A 325 -9.37 -6.31 13.37
N ASP A 326 -9.14 -6.00 14.64
CA ASP A 326 -10.18 -5.50 15.56
C ASP A 326 -10.27 -3.95 15.60
N HIS A 327 -9.75 -3.25 14.61
CA HIS A 327 -10.14 -1.85 14.41
C HIS A 327 -11.52 -1.79 13.75
N VAL A 328 -12.53 -2.23 14.51
CA VAL A 328 -13.92 -1.88 14.22
C VAL A 328 -14.01 -0.36 14.36
N LEU A 329 -14.16 0.30 13.23
CA LEU A 329 -14.56 1.70 13.17
C LEU A 329 -15.89 1.83 13.92
N VAL A 330 -15.91 2.52 15.06
CA VAL A 330 -17.09 2.91 15.81
C VAL A 330 -17.51 4.31 15.36
#